data_dbed432092decb6f3b01395c4a085406
#
_entry.id   dbed432092decb6f3b01395c4a085406
#
_cell.length_a   1.000
_cell.length_b   1.000
_cell.length_c   1.000
_cell.angle_alpha   90.00
_cell.angle_beta   90.00
_cell.angle_gamma   90.00
#
_symmetry.space_group_name_H-M   'P 1'
#
loop_
_entity.id
_entity.type
_entity.pdbx_description
1 polymer ?
#
loop_
_entity_poly.entity_id
_entity_poly.type
_entity_poly.pdbx_seq_one_letter_code
_entity_poly.pdbx_strand_id
1 'polypeptide(L)'
;MSQSSAAETSRVAVAIPCYNESAAVASVVSEYRAALPSAEIIIFDNNSTDGTGAVARGLGIRVIEVKKQGKGYALRAIFQELGDRDAVVVIDGDGTYPADHVVTLLTPVLAGEADMSVGARRPIDAPGAMTPVRGLGNLLIRAAFRILIGPGAGDMLSGYRVFGPRFLKGVSLHSRGFEIETELTAEAVARNFRVFEFPVPYRPRMEGTVSKLRVFRDGRRILIRILKESLRRKPLRLILLTVAAFVIALGLLHFSGIR
;
A
#
# COMPACT_ATOMS: atom_id res chain seq x y z
N MET A 1 34.32 34.54 -4.03
CA MET A 1 34.18 33.31 -3.20
C MET A 1 32.90 32.64 -3.64
N SER A 2 33.07 31.63 -4.45
CA SER A 2 31.98 30.90 -5.14
C SER A 2 31.30 29.96 -4.13
N GLN A 3 30.02 30.17 -3.85
CA GLN A 3 29.16 29.15 -3.24
C GLN A 3 28.54 28.32 -4.36
N SER A 4 29.26 27.30 -4.79
CA SER A 4 28.69 26.20 -5.52
C SER A 4 27.92 25.31 -4.53
N SER A 5 26.70 25.66 -4.22
CA SER A 5 25.70 24.74 -3.70
C SER A 5 25.17 23.96 -4.90
N ALA A 6 25.82 22.85 -5.25
CA ALA A 6 25.19 21.81 -6.02
C ALA A 6 24.00 21.33 -5.17
N ALA A 7 22.80 21.78 -5.51
CA ALA A 7 21.57 21.18 -5.01
C ALA A 7 21.66 19.69 -5.40
N GLU A 8 21.92 18.83 -4.43
CA GLU A 8 21.87 17.40 -4.57
C GLU A 8 20.47 17.08 -5.09
N THR A 9 20.37 16.72 -6.38
CA THR A 9 19.07 16.38 -6.99
C THR A 9 18.56 15.15 -6.27
N SER A 10 17.46 15.28 -5.54
CA SER A 10 16.89 14.17 -4.77
C SER A 10 16.62 12.99 -5.68
N ARG A 11 17.07 11.80 -5.28
CA ARG A 11 16.93 10.55 -6.05
C ARG A 11 15.55 9.94 -5.79
N VAL A 12 14.53 10.48 -6.48
CA VAL A 12 13.16 9.98 -6.41
C VAL A 12 12.91 8.90 -7.47
N ALA A 13 12.27 7.82 -7.08
CA ALA A 13 11.79 6.80 -8.01
C ALA A 13 10.27 6.62 -7.89
N VAL A 14 9.61 6.37 -9.03
CA VAL A 14 8.23 5.92 -9.11
C VAL A 14 8.24 4.44 -9.49
N ALA A 15 7.86 3.59 -8.55
CA ALA A 15 7.81 2.14 -8.70
C ALA A 15 6.36 1.69 -8.91
N ILE A 16 6.10 1.02 -10.03
CA ILE A 16 4.77 0.59 -10.44
C ILE A 16 4.74 -0.94 -10.50
N PRO A 17 4.22 -1.63 -9.47
CA PRO A 17 3.99 -3.07 -9.55
C PRO A 17 2.82 -3.36 -10.49
N CYS A 18 3.09 -4.11 -11.57
CA CYS A 18 2.12 -4.48 -12.59
C CYS A 18 1.92 -6.00 -12.66
N TYR A 19 0.67 -6.41 -12.84
CA TYR A 19 0.31 -7.77 -13.22
C TYR A 19 -0.88 -7.73 -14.17
N ASN A 20 -0.64 -8.00 -15.46
CA ASN A 20 -1.63 -7.95 -16.53
C ASN A 20 -2.35 -6.58 -16.56
N GLU A 21 -1.58 -5.52 -16.79
CA GLU A 21 -2.04 -4.13 -16.88
C GLU A 21 -1.62 -3.46 -18.21
N SER A 22 -1.45 -4.27 -19.28
CA SER A 22 -0.99 -3.77 -20.60
C SER A 22 -1.85 -2.63 -21.14
N ALA A 23 -3.16 -2.63 -20.87
CA ALA A 23 -4.08 -1.58 -21.30
C ALA A 23 -3.88 -0.25 -20.57
N ALA A 24 -3.36 -0.26 -19.32
CA ALA A 24 -3.27 0.93 -18.48
C ALA A 24 -1.84 1.47 -18.35
N VAL A 25 -0.82 0.61 -18.43
CA VAL A 25 0.56 0.96 -18.09
C VAL A 25 1.10 2.18 -18.86
N ALA A 26 0.73 2.34 -20.14
CA ALA A 26 1.18 3.48 -20.95
C ALA A 26 0.64 4.82 -20.44
N SER A 27 -0.65 4.88 -20.09
CA SER A 27 -1.28 6.07 -19.55
C SER A 27 -0.71 6.42 -18.17
N VAL A 28 -0.58 5.42 -17.29
CA VAL A 28 0.00 5.59 -15.94
C VAL A 28 1.43 6.16 -16.03
N VAL A 29 2.27 5.56 -16.88
CA VAL A 29 3.65 6.06 -17.11
C VAL A 29 3.64 7.51 -17.60
N SER A 30 2.76 7.85 -18.55
CA SER A 30 2.67 9.21 -19.09
C SER A 30 2.26 10.22 -18.03
N GLU A 31 1.23 9.92 -17.21
CA GLU A 31 0.77 10.81 -16.15
C GLU A 31 1.88 11.07 -15.11
N TYR A 32 2.55 10.02 -14.63
CA TYR A 32 3.59 10.19 -13.62
C TYR A 32 4.88 10.80 -14.16
N ARG A 33 5.21 10.58 -15.44
CA ARG A 33 6.33 11.28 -16.12
C ARG A 33 6.07 12.78 -16.24
N ALA A 34 4.84 13.16 -16.52
CA ALA A 34 4.45 14.58 -16.58
C ALA A 34 4.47 15.24 -15.18
N ALA A 35 3.99 14.53 -14.14
CA ALA A 35 3.93 15.05 -12.78
C ALA A 35 5.29 15.11 -12.08
N LEU A 36 6.21 14.19 -12.40
CA LEU A 36 7.55 14.08 -11.81
C LEU A 36 8.61 13.88 -12.91
N PRO A 37 8.94 14.90 -13.71
CA PRO A 37 9.84 14.77 -14.87
C PRO A 37 11.26 14.29 -14.53
N SER A 38 11.73 14.58 -13.32
CA SER A 38 13.08 14.19 -12.83
C SER A 38 13.12 12.86 -12.11
N ALA A 39 11.97 12.20 -11.88
CA ALA A 39 11.94 10.92 -11.20
C ALA A 39 12.21 9.75 -12.17
N GLU A 40 12.94 8.75 -11.71
CA GLU A 40 13.07 7.49 -12.44
C GLU A 40 11.79 6.67 -12.31
N ILE A 41 11.12 6.37 -13.44
CA ILE A 41 9.95 5.48 -13.45
C ILE A 41 10.41 4.06 -13.73
N ILE A 42 9.96 3.10 -12.90
CA ILE A 42 10.34 1.69 -13.01
C ILE A 42 9.09 0.82 -12.89
N ILE A 43 8.90 -0.07 -13.85
CA ILE A 43 7.86 -1.09 -13.80
C ILE A 43 8.41 -2.34 -13.14
N PHE A 44 7.73 -2.84 -12.12
CA PHE A 44 7.97 -4.15 -11.52
C PHE A 44 6.93 -5.13 -12.07
N ASP A 45 7.29 -5.79 -13.17
CA ASP A 45 6.40 -6.74 -13.87
C ASP A 45 6.31 -8.04 -13.08
N ASN A 46 5.19 -8.26 -12.42
CA ASN A 46 4.96 -9.40 -11.54
C ASN A 46 4.44 -10.63 -12.30
N ASN A 47 5.23 -11.09 -13.29
CA ASN A 47 4.92 -12.27 -14.10
C ASN A 47 3.66 -12.08 -14.96
N SER A 48 3.55 -10.96 -15.67
CA SER A 48 2.45 -10.68 -16.59
C SER A 48 2.51 -11.58 -17.82
N THR A 49 1.35 -11.91 -18.37
CA THR A 49 1.18 -12.75 -19.57
C THR A 49 0.53 -12.01 -20.74
N ASP A 50 0.14 -10.75 -20.53
CA ASP A 50 -0.61 -9.91 -21.47
C ASP A 50 0.28 -8.92 -22.28
N GLY A 51 1.60 -9.01 -22.11
CA GLY A 51 2.54 -8.09 -22.76
C GLY A 51 2.81 -6.79 -22.00
N THR A 52 2.35 -6.63 -20.76
CA THR A 52 2.60 -5.43 -19.91
C THR A 52 4.06 -5.00 -19.93
N GLY A 53 4.99 -5.92 -19.68
CA GLY A 53 6.43 -5.61 -19.68
C GLY A 53 6.96 -5.18 -21.04
N ALA A 54 6.42 -5.74 -22.15
CA ALA A 54 6.81 -5.35 -23.51
C ALA A 54 6.33 -3.92 -23.83
N VAL A 55 5.09 -3.58 -23.48
CA VAL A 55 4.55 -2.21 -23.62
C VAL A 55 5.43 -1.22 -22.85
N ALA A 56 5.78 -1.50 -21.59
CA ALA A 56 6.61 -0.62 -20.78
C ALA A 56 8.01 -0.41 -21.37
N ARG A 57 8.66 -1.48 -21.85
CA ARG A 57 9.97 -1.38 -22.55
C ARG A 57 9.87 -0.55 -23.83
N GLY A 58 8.78 -0.68 -24.58
CA GLY A 58 8.51 0.14 -25.78
C GLY A 58 8.42 1.64 -25.51
N LEU A 59 8.09 2.03 -24.25
CA LEU A 59 8.07 3.42 -23.79
C LEU A 59 9.44 3.91 -23.27
N GLY A 60 10.48 3.09 -23.38
CA GLY A 60 11.80 3.39 -22.81
C GLY A 60 11.86 3.30 -21.29
N ILE A 61 10.93 2.58 -20.65
CA ILE A 61 10.89 2.41 -19.20
C ILE A 61 11.71 1.19 -18.77
N ARG A 62 12.47 1.36 -17.69
CA ARG A 62 13.14 0.24 -17.02
C ARG A 62 12.11 -0.74 -16.47
N VAL A 63 12.23 -2.02 -16.81
CA VAL A 63 11.35 -3.09 -16.36
C VAL A 63 12.16 -4.11 -15.57
N ILE A 64 11.72 -4.37 -14.35
CA ILE A 64 12.26 -5.41 -13.48
C ILE A 64 11.27 -6.57 -13.41
N GLU A 65 11.70 -7.75 -13.83
CA GLU A 65 10.85 -8.95 -13.81
C GLU A 65 10.83 -9.59 -12.43
N VAL A 66 9.64 -9.74 -11.86
CA VAL A 66 9.39 -10.40 -10.58
C VAL A 66 8.71 -11.74 -10.83
N LYS A 67 9.51 -12.80 -10.95
CA LYS A 67 9.07 -14.16 -11.35
C LYS A 67 8.00 -14.76 -10.43
N LYS A 68 8.08 -14.50 -9.11
CA LYS A 68 7.10 -15.01 -8.14
C LYS A 68 5.88 -14.10 -8.13
N GLN A 69 4.73 -14.62 -8.56
CA GLN A 69 3.48 -13.87 -8.64
C GLN A 69 2.90 -13.55 -7.26
N GLY A 70 2.50 -12.29 -7.08
CA GLY A 70 1.84 -11.75 -5.89
C GLY A 70 2.35 -10.35 -5.55
N LYS A 71 1.45 -9.42 -5.22
CA LYS A 71 1.78 -8.01 -4.96
C LYS A 71 2.87 -7.86 -3.89
N GLY A 72 2.86 -8.70 -2.85
CA GLY A 72 3.90 -8.68 -1.83
C GLY A 72 5.30 -9.01 -2.37
N TYR A 73 5.43 -9.89 -3.36
CA TYR A 73 6.72 -10.15 -3.99
C TYR A 73 7.21 -8.95 -4.81
N ALA A 74 6.30 -8.25 -5.50
CA ALA A 74 6.64 -7.03 -6.23
C ALA A 74 7.12 -5.92 -5.28
N LEU A 75 6.42 -5.68 -4.15
CA LEU A 75 6.84 -4.69 -3.18
C LEU A 75 8.18 -5.04 -2.52
N ARG A 76 8.42 -6.32 -2.24
CA ARG A 76 9.73 -6.76 -1.72
C ARG A 76 10.87 -6.49 -2.70
N ALA A 77 10.64 -6.72 -4.01
CA ALA A 77 11.60 -6.39 -5.04
C ALA A 77 11.84 -4.87 -5.14
N ILE A 78 10.78 -4.05 -5.02
CA ILE A 78 10.89 -2.59 -4.96
C ILE A 78 11.80 -2.14 -3.79
N PHE A 79 11.56 -2.66 -2.57
CA PHE A 79 12.36 -2.30 -1.40
C PHE A 79 13.81 -2.77 -1.51
N GLN A 80 14.06 -3.92 -2.13
CA GLN A 80 15.40 -4.45 -2.36
C GLN A 80 16.18 -3.63 -3.39
N GLU A 81 15.52 -3.23 -4.48
CA GLU A 81 16.13 -2.51 -5.60
C GLU A 81 16.31 -1.01 -5.32
N LEU A 82 15.38 -0.41 -4.59
CA LEU A 82 15.28 1.05 -4.41
C LEU A 82 15.52 1.50 -2.96
N GLY A 83 16.09 0.65 -2.13
CA GLY A 83 16.33 0.95 -0.71
C GLY A 83 17.33 2.07 -0.43
N ASP A 84 18.09 2.52 -1.43
CA ASP A 84 19.06 3.63 -1.34
C ASP A 84 18.50 4.99 -1.81
N ARG A 85 17.23 5.03 -2.27
CA ARG A 85 16.59 6.25 -2.77
C ARG A 85 16.18 7.18 -1.63
N ASP A 86 16.10 8.48 -1.95
CA ASP A 86 15.63 9.51 -1.01
C ASP A 86 14.12 9.46 -0.83
N ALA A 87 13.38 9.05 -1.86
CA ALA A 87 11.99 8.68 -1.77
C ALA A 87 11.59 7.68 -2.87
N VAL A 88 10.67 6.77 -2.53
CA VAL A 88 10.05 5.86 -3.48
C VAL A 88 8.54 6.02 -3.46
N VAL A 89 7.98 6.46 -4.58
CA VAL A 89 6.54 6.49 -4.82
C VAL A 89 6.12 5.12 -5.32
N VAL A 90 5.20 4.47 -4.65
CA VAL A 90 4.58 3.21 -5.09
C VAL A 90 3.13 3.46 -5.44
N ILE A 91 2.71 3.05 -6.64
CA ILE A 91 1.34 3.18 -7.13
C ILE A 91 0.92 1.93 -7.90
N ASP A 92 -0.38 1.62 -7.89
CA ASP A 92 -0.91 0.51 -8.68
C ASP A 92 -0.92 0.85 -10.19
N GLY A 93 -0.60 -0.13 -11.03
CA GLY A 93 -0.48 0.03 -12.48
C GLY A 93 -1.82 0.06 -13.25
N ASP A 94 -2.96 0.10 -12.55
CA ASP A 94 -4.31 -0.03 -13.12
C ASP A 94 -5.00 1.31 -13.43
N GLY A 95 -4.30 2.44 -13.23
CA GLY A 95 -4.79 3.79 -13.50
C GLY A 95 -5.80 4.35 -12.51
N THR A 96 -6.03 3.66 -11.39
CA THR A 96 -7.00 4.11 -10.36
C THR A 96 -6.52 5.31 -9.55
N TYR A 97 -5.21 5.57 -9.49
CA TYR A 97 -4.62 6.69 -8.77
C TYR A 97 -4.08 7.76 -9.72
N PRO A 98 -4.71 8.95 -9.77
CA PRO A 98 -4.21 10.06 -10.58
C PRO A 98 -2.88 10.60 -10.04
N ALA A 99 -2.02 11.08 -10.95
CA ALA A 99 -0.72 11.61 -10.59
C ALA A 99 -0.77 13.00 -9.93
N ASP A 100 -1.87 13.73 -10.01
CA ASP A 100 -2.02 15.13 -9.56
C ASP A 100 -1.66 15.35 -8.08
N HIS A 101 -1.78 14.31 -7.27
CA HIS A 101 -1.50 14.37 -5.83
C HIS A 101 -0.10 13.87 -5.43
N VAL A 102 0.72 13.44 -6.40
CA VAL A 102 2.03 12.84 -6.09
C VAL A 102 2.96 13.79 -5.35
N VAL A 103 2.98 15.07 -5.73
CA VAL A 103 3.81 16.09 -5.08
C VAL A 103 3.37 16.30 -3.63
N THR A 104 2.06 16.33 -3.35
CA THR A 104 1.53 16.45 -1.99
C THR A 104 1.98 15.32 -1.07
N LEU A 105 1.99 14.08 -1.59
CA LEU A 105 2.47 12.92 -0.81
C LEU A 105 4.00 12.91 -0.67
N LEU A 106 4.72 13.38 -1.69
CA LEU A 106 6.17 13.33 -1.75
C LEU A 106 6.83 14.38 -0.84
N THR A 107 6.28 15.59 -0.79
CA THR A 107 6.84 16.74 -0.07
C THR A 107 7.20 16.44 1.39
N PRO A 108 6.32 15.91 2.27
CA PRO A 108 6.67 15.67 3.66
C PRO A 108 7.71 14.56 3.84
N VAL A 109 7.83 13.64 2.88
CA VAL A 109 8.85 12.60 2.90
C VAL A 109 10.22 13.18 2.56
N LEU A 110 10.31 14.01 1.52
CA LEU A 110 11.56 14.67 1.15
C LEU A 110 12.00 15.70 2.19
N ALA A 111 11.04 16.37 2.85
CA ALA A 111 11.34 17.27 3.98
C ALA A 111 11.78 16.53 5.25
N GLY A 112 11.77 15.20 5.25
CA GLY A 112 12.09 14.40 6.43
C GLY A 112 11.06 14.51 7.56
N GLU A 113 9.86 15.03 7.27
CA GLU A 113 8.75 15.15 8.22
C GLU A 113 7.96 13.85 8.36
N ALA A 114 7.86 13.08 7.27
CA ALA A 114 7.23 11.78 7.23
C ALA A 114 8.22 10.68 6.83
N ASP A 115 8.07 9.49 7.43
CA ASP A 115 8.78 8.28 7.03
C ASP A 115 7.98 7.52 5.94
N MET A 116 6.65 7.73 5.91
CA MET A 116 5.73 7.21 4.90
C MET A 116 4.57 8.18 4.72
N SER A 117 4.16 8.44 3.48
CA SER A 117 2.89 9.09 3.14
C SER A 117 1.94 8.09 2.48
N VAL A 118 0.65 8.23 2.74
CA VAL A 118 -0.42 7.36 2.22
C VAL A 118 -1.48 8.21 1.53
N GLY A 119 -1.79 7.90 0.29
CA GLY A 119 -2.93 8.44 -0.43
C GLY A 119 -4.21 7.70 -0.04
N ALA A 120 -5.01 8.29 0.86
CA ALA A 120 -6.28 7.71 1.29
C ALA A 120 -7.34 7.87 0.20
N ARG A 121 -7.89 6.75 -0.24
CA ARG A 121 -8.88 6.74 -1.31
C ARG A 121 -10.17 7.41 -0.89
N ARG A 122 -10.58 8.42 -1.64
CA ARG A 122 -11.91 9.01 -1.55
C ARG A 122 -12.74 8.56 -2.75
N PRO A 123 -13.74 7.70 -2.58
CA PRO A 123 -14.60 7.22 -3.67
C PRO A 123 -15.63 8.27 -4.12
N ILE A 124 -15.44 9.55 -3.80
CA ILE A 124 -16.44 10.61 -3.91
C ILE A 124 -16.84 10.89 -5.37
N ASP A 125 -15.94 10.63 -6.33
CA ASP A 125 -16.13 11.05 -7.73
C ASP A 125 -16.31 9.88 -8.72
N ALA A 126 -16.49 8.66 -8.25
CA ALA A 126 -16.59 7.51 -9.13
C ALA A 126 -17.65 6.51 -8.65
N PRO A 127 -18.93 6.65 -9.09
CA PRO A 127 -19.92 5.60 -8.91
C PRO A 127 -19.39 4.27 -9.43
N GLY A 128 -19.33 3.23 -8.56
CA GLY A 128 -18.82 1.90 -8.93
C GLY A 128 -17.33 1.64 -8.60
N ALA A 129 -16.52 2.64 -8.23
CA ALA A 129 -15.12 2.40 -7.83
C ALA A 129 -14.99 1.56 -6.56
N MET A 130 -15.97 1.63 -5.65
CA MET A 130 -16.01 0.82 -4.43
C MET A 130 -17.41 0.24 -4.21
N THR A 131 -17.55 -1.08 -4.25
CA THR A 131 -18.82 -1.75 -3.93
C THR A 131 -19.13 -1.68 -2.43
N PRO A 132 -20.41 -1.67 -2.00
CA PRO A 132 -20.78 -1.67 -0.58
C PRO A 132 -20.14 -2.80 0.22
N VAL A 133 -20.02 -4.00 -0.38
CA VAL A 133 -19.35 -5.15 0.24
C VAL A 133 -17.86 -4.88 0.51
N ARG A 134 -17.16 -4.24 -0.43
CA ARG A 134 -15.76 -3.83 -0.23
C ARG A 134 -15.64 -2.74 0.84
N GLY A 135 -16.57 -1.79 0.87
CA GLY A 135 -16.62 -0.75 1.90
C GLY A 135 -16.77 -1.32 3.30
N LEU A 136 -17.74 -2.22 3.49
CA LEU A 136 -17.95 -2.92 4.77
C LEU A 136 -16.74 -3.78 5.15
N GLY A 137 -16.19 -4.54 4.21
CA GLY A 137 -14.97 -5.34 4.44
C GLY A 137 -13.79 -4.48 4.90
N ASN A 138 -13.56 -3.35 4.25
CA ASN A 138 -12.51 -2.39 4.64
C ASN A 138 -12.75 -1.82 6.04
N LEU A 139 -14.01 -1.51 6.40
CA LEU A 139 -14.35 -1.03 7.73
C LEU A 139 -14.04 -2.07 8.81
N LEU A 140 -14.44 -3.33 8.60
CA LEU A 140 -14.17 -4.43 9.54
C LEU A 140 -12.68 -4.70 9.71
N ILE A 141 -11.92 -4.70 8.61
CA ILE A 141 -10.46 -4.87 8.62
C ILE A 141 -9.79 -3.74 9.41
N ARG A 142 -10.19 -2.48 9.18
CA ARG A 142 -9.67 -1.32 9.94
C ARG A 142 -10.00 -1.41 11.42
N ALA A 143 -11.22 -1.80 11.76
CA ALA A 143 -11.63 -1.98 13.15
C ALA A 143 -10.79 -3.07 13.84
N ALA A 144 -10.64 -4.25 13.20
CA ALA A 144 -9.80 -5.33 13.69
C ALA A 144 -8.34 -4.88 13.89
N PHE A 145 -7.76 -4.17 12.92
CA PHE A 145 -6.41 -3.63 13.03
C PHE A 145 -6.26 -2.67 14.21
N ARG A 146 -7.20 -1.71 14.33
CA ARG A 146 -7.18 -0.70 15.41
C ARG A 146 -7.29 -1.34 16.80
N ILE A 147 -8.14 -2.37 16.91
CA ILE A 147 -8.34 -3.10 18.17
C ILE A 147 -7.13 -3.96 18.50
N LEU A 148 -6.54 -4.66 17.55
CA LEU A 148 -5.51 -5.67 17.80
C LEU A 148 -4.09 -5.09 17.78
N ILE A 149 -3.80 -4.14 16.91
CA ILE A 149 -2.46 -3.57 16.71
C ILE A 149 -2.36 -2.15 17.24
N GLY A 150 -3.34 -1.30 16.93
CA GLY A 150 -3.36 0.10 17.33
C GLY A 150 -3.77 1.04 16.20
N PRO A 151 -3.74 2.36 16.44
CA PRO A 151 -4.03 3.33 15.41
C PRO A 151 -3.02 3.20 14.27
N GLY A 152 -3.52 3.03 13.04
CA GLY A 152 -2.76 2.97 11.81
C GLY A 152 -3.24 4.03 10.83
N ALA A 153 -2.80 3.93 9.57
CA ALA A 153 -3.36 4.76 8.50
C ALA A 153 -4.87 4.51 8.35
N GLY A 154 -5.63 5.56 8.09
CA GLY A 154 -7.08 5.48 7.90
C GLY A 154 -7.45 4.59 6.71
N ASP A 155 -6.71 4.69 5.58
CA ASP A 155 -6.80 3.75 4.45
C ASP A 155 -5.58 2.84 4.39
N MET A 156 -5.52 1.88 5.30
CA MET A 156 -4.43 0.91 5.39
C MET A 156 -4.29 0.00 4.16
N LEU A 157 -5.30 -0.08 3.31
CA LEU A 157 -5.32 -0.92 2.11
C LEU A 157 -5.05 -0.11 0.83
N SER A 158 -4.66 1.16 0.94
CA SER A 158 -4.26 1.95 -0.21
C SER A 158 -2.94 1.45 -0.80
N GLY A 159 -2.92 1.30 -2.13
CA GLY A 159 -1.72 1.01 -2.91
C GLY A 159 -0.89 2.25 -3.27
N TYR A 160 -1.37 3.46 -2.94
CA TYR A 160 -0.65 4.71 -3.19
C TYR A 160 0.13 5.13 -1.96
N ARG A 161 1.43 4.93 -1.99
CA ARG A 161 2.31 5.25 -0.86
C ARG A 161 3.62 5.88 -1.32
N VAL A 162 4.18 6.75 -0.48
CA VAL A 162 5.53 7.26 -0.63
C VAL A 162 6.34 6.83 0.58
N PHE A 163 7.51 6.27 0.34
CA PHE A 163 8.41 5.76 1.38
C PHE A 163 9.70 6.56 1.41
N GLY A 164 10.10 7.02 2.59
CA GLY A 164 11.40 7.62 2.83
C GLY A 164 12.49 6.61 3.18
N PRO A 165 13.77 7.06 3.21
CA PRO A 165 14.92 6.17 3.40
C PRO A 165 14.88 5.38 4.72
N ARG A 166 14.37 6.01 5.80
CA ARG A 166 14.25 5.36 7.11
C ARG A 166 13.29 4.19 7.07
N PHE A 167 12.17 4.31 6.32
CA PHE A 167 11.21 3.24 6.14
C PHE A 167 11.78 2.14 5.23
N LEU A 168 12.33 2.51 4.07
CA LEU A 168 12.88 1.57 3.09
C LEU A 168 13.96 0.67 3.70
N LYS A 169 14.88 1.23 4.47
CA LYS A 169 15.99 0.51 5.11
C LYS A 169 15.56 -0.20 6.40
N GLY A 170 14.55 0.34 7.09
CA GLY A 170 14.14 -0.14 8.42
C GLY A 170 13.20 -1.34 8.39
N VAL A 171 12.58 -1.69 7.25
CA VAL A 171 11.50 -2.68 7.18
C VAL A 171 11.88 -3.90 6.35
N SER A 172 11.63 -5.10 6.93
CA SER A 172 11.74 -6.37 6.20
C SER A 172 10.35 -6.92 5.94
N LEU A 173 9.98 -7.03 4.66
CA LEU A 173 8.66 -7.45 4.21
C LEU A 173 8.60 -8.98 3.99
N HIS A 174 7.50 -9.62 4.40
CA HIS A 174 7.32 -11.07 4.35
C HIS A 174 6.05 -11.51 3.61
N SER A 175 5.04 -10.64 3.51
CA SER A 175 3.78 -10.92 2.82
C SER A 175 4.01 -11.22 1.34
N ARG A 176 3.13 -12.04 0.77
CA ARG A 176 3.24 -12.49 -0.62
C ARG A 176 2.17 -11.91 -1.53
N GLY A 177 1.00 -11.57 -0.97
CA GLY A 177 -0.17 -11.06 -1.69
C GLY A 177 -0.60 -9.67 -1.23
N PHE A 178 -1.90 -9.41 -1.28
CA PHE A 178 -2.49 -8.11 -0.94
C PHE A 178 -2.44 -7.77 0.56
N GLU A 179 -2.12 -8.74 1.41
CA GLU A 179 -1.87 -8.49 2.83
C GLU A 179 -0.62 -7.62 3.10
N ILE A 180 0.14 -7.30 2.05
CA ILE A 180 1.36 -6.49 2.14
C ILE A 180 1.07 -5.06 2.60
N GLU A 181 -0.03 -4.43 2.17
CA GLU A 181 -0.41 -3.09 2.61
C GLU A 181 -0.68 -3.05 4.12
N THR A 182 -1.29 -4.11 4.64
CA THR A 182 -1.51 -4.28 6.08
C THR A 182 -0.19 -4.46 6.84
N GLU A 183 0.75 -5.23 6.27
CA GLU A 183 2.09 -5.40 6.84
C GLU A 183 2.85 -4.08 6.89
N LEU A 184 2.85 -3.30 5.81
CA LEU A 184 3.48 -1.97 5.77
C LEU A 184 2.94 -1.06 6.87
N THR A 185 1.61 -1.05 7.06
CA THR A 185 0.98 -0.24 8.12
C THR A 185 1.33 -0.77 9.52
N ALA A 186 1.38 -2.10 9.70
CA ALA A 186 1.77 -2.70 10.97
C ALA A 186 3.25 -2.43 11.32
N GLU A 187 4.15 -2.45 10.33
CA GLU A 187 5.54 -2.07 10.51
C GLU A 187 5.68 -0.58 10.89
N ALA A 188 4.89 0.30 10.24
CA ALA A 188 4.87 1.71 10.59
C ALA A 188 4.50 1.95 12.05
N VAL A 189 3.40 1.32 12.51
CA VAL A 189 2.94 1.43 13.90
C VAL A 189 3.97 0.86 14.89
N ALA A 190 4.54 -0.31 14.58
CA ALA A 190 5.45 -1.00 15.49
C ALA A 190 6.79 -0.31 15.69
N ARG A 191 7.25 0.44 14.70
CA ARG A 191 8.54 1.15 14.72
C ARG A 191 8.39 2.63 14.96
N ASN A 192 7.17 3.09 15.28
CA ASN A 192 6.85 4.50 15.49
C ASN A 192 7.30 5.38 14.31
N PHE A 193 7.08 4.90 13.09
CA PHE A 193 7.30 5.72 11.90
C PHE A 193 6.23 6.80 11.80
N ARG A 194 6.64 7.99 11.35
CA ARG A 194 5.72 9.10 11.11
C ARG A 194 4.99 8.87 9.79
N VAL A 195 3.68 8.66 9.90
CA VAL A 195 2.81 8.39 8.75
C VAL A 195 1.90 9.57 8.54
N PHE A 196 1.98 10.18 7.34
CA PHE A 196 1.06 11.22 6.90
C PHE A 196 0.05 10.62 5.93
N GLU A 197 -1.19 11.05 6.01
CA GLU A 197 -2.27 10.56 5.18
C GLU A 197 -2.96 11.73 4.49
N PHE A 198 -3.07 11.64 3.16
CA PHE A 198 -3.70 12.66 2.32
C PHE A 198 -4.87 12.05 1.56
N PRO A 199 -6.02 12.72 1.51
CA PRO A 199 -7.13 12.27 0.68
C PRO A 199 -6.76 12.40 -0.79
N VAL A 200 -6.96 11.32 -1.55
CA VAL A 200 -6.73 11.30 -2.99
C VAL A 200 -7.97 10.76 -3.71
N PRO A 201 -8.31 11.31 -4.89
CA PRO A 201 -9.34 10.74 -5.74
C PRO A 201 -9.01 9.28 -6.08
N TYR A 202 -10.03 8.45 -6.19
CA TYR A 202 -9.88 7.07 -6.60
C TYR A 202 -10.79 6.83 -7.80
N ARG A 203 -10.16 6.70 -8.97
CA ARG A 203 -10.85 6.57 -10.27
C ARG A 203 -11.35 5.14 -10.49
N PRO A 204 -12.37 4.93 -11.34
CA PRO A 204 -12.63 3.61 -11.91
C PRO A 204 -11.39 3.08 -12.61
N ARG A 205 -11.26 1.76 -12.65
CA ARG A 205 -10.19 1.11 -13.43
C ARG A 205 -10.32 1.46 -14.91
N MET A 206 -9.18 1.57 -15.58
CA MET A 206 -9.18 1.72 -17.03
C MET A 206 -9.82 0.50 -17.72
N GLU A 207 -10.51 0.75 -18.82
CA GLU A 207 -11.07 -0.31 -19.65
C GLU A 207 -9.99 -1.31 -20.05
N GLY A 208 -10.34 -2.60 -20.07
CA GLY A 208 -9.39 -3.68 -20.33
C GLY A 208 -8.62 -4.17 -19.12
N THR A 209 -8.71 -3.49 -17.94
CA THR A 209 -8.08 -3.97 -16.71
C THR A 209 -9.10 -4.67 -15.79
N VAL A 210 -8.67 -5.73 -15.10
CA VAL A 210 -9.53 -6.53 -14.21
C VAL A 210 -8.97 -6.55 -12.80
N SER A 211 -9.85 -6.39 -11.79
CA SER A 211 -9.42 -6.49 -10.38
C SER A 211 -8.91 -7.89 -10.06
N LYS A 212 -7.66 -7.98 -9.62
CA LYS A 212 -7.00 -9.23 -9.21
C LYS A 212 -7.32 -9.59 -7.73
N LEU A 213 -7.91 -8.66 -6.97
CA LEU A 213 -8.27 -8.87 -5.57
C LEU A 213 -9.51 -9.78 -5.44
N ARG A 214 -9.37 -10.89 -4.74
CA ARG A 214 -10.46 -11.81 -4.41
C ARG A 214 -10.92 -11.52 -2.98
N VAL A 215 -12.07 -10.83 -2.82
CA VAL A 215 -12.54 -10.24 -1.56
C VAL A 215 -12.46 -11.21 -0.38
N PHE A 216 -13.03 -12.41 -0.48
CA PHE A 216 -13.03 -13.38 0.62
C PHE A 216 -11.66 -14.00 0.90
N ARG A 217 -10.94 -14.42 -0.16
CA ARG A 217 -9.63 -15.05 -0.01
C ARG A 217 -8.60 -14.09 0.55
N ASP A 218 -8.55 -12.89 -0.02
CA ASP A 218 -7.54 -11.91 0.34
C ASP A 218 -7.92 -11.23 1.65
N GLY A 219 -9.22 -10.97 1.92
CA GLY A 219 -9.72 -10.51 3.21
C GLY A 219 -9.33 -11.46 4.36
N ARG A 220 -9.49 -12.79 4.18
CA ARG A 220 -9.03 -13.77 5.16
C ARG A 220 -7.52 -13.69 5.40
N ARG A 221 -6.71 -13.53 4.33
CA ARG A 221 -5.25 -13.39 4.47
C ARG A 221 -4.87 -12.14 5.25
N ILE A 222 -5.56 -11.02 4.99
CA ILE A 222 -5.36 -9.77 5.72
C ILE A 222 -5.68 -9.95 7.20
N LEU A 223 -6.81 -10.57 7.55
CA LEU A 223 -7.18 -10.84 8.95
C LEU A 223 -6.16 -11.77 9.64
N ILE A 224 -5.73 -12.84 8.97
CA ILE A 224 -4.67 -13.72 9.48
C ILE A 224 -3.37 -12.92 9.70
N ARG A 225 -3.04 -12.00 8.80
CA ARG A 225 -1.85 -11.14 8.97
C ARG A 225 -1.99 -10.26 10.19
N ILE A 226 -3.13 -9.61 10.40
CA ILE A 226 -3.41 -8.78 11.59
C ILE A 226 -3.25 -9.61 12.88
N LEU A 227 -3.82 -10.82 12.92
CA LEU A 227 -3.68 -11.72 14.07
C LEU A 227 -2.23 -12.11 14.33
N LYS A 228 -1.46 -12.49 13.30
CA LYS A 228 -0.04 -12.81 13.43
C LYS A 228 0.78 -11.62 13.94
N GLU A 229 0.53 -10.41 13.45
CA GLU A 229 1.20 -9.21 13.93
C GLU A 229 0.81 -8.88 15.37
N SER A 230 -0.46 -9.06 15.74
CA SER A 230 -0.92 -8.87 17.12
C SER A 230 -0.26 -9.87 18.07
N LEU A 231 -0.22 -11.16 17.73
CA LEU A 231 0.46 -12.20 18.51
C LEU A 231 1.95 -11.90 18.69
N ARG A 232 2.62 -11.47 17.61
CA ARG A 232 4.06 -11.19 17.64
C ARG A 232 4.41 -9.96 18.47
N ARG A 233 3.56 -8.93 18.46
CA ARG A 233 3.89 -7.60 19.00
C ARG A 233 3.16 -7.24 20.29
N LYS A 234 1.94 -7.73 20.47
CA LYS A 234 1.05 -7.42 21.61
C LYS A 234 0.30 -8.65 22.11
N PRO A 235 1.00 -9.75 22.49
CA PRO A 235 0.35 -10.99 22.89
C PRO A 235 -0.58 -10.82 24.09
N LEU A 236 -0.20 -10.03 25.10
CA LEU A 236 -1.02 -9.74 26.27
C LEU A 236 -2.36 -9.07 25.91
N ARG A 237 -2.35 -8.15 24.93
CA ARG A 237 -3.58 -7.49 24.48
C ARG A 237 -4.56 -8.48 23.86
N LEU A 238 -4.06 -9.39 23.04
CA LEU A 238 -4.87 -10.44 22.43
C LEU A 238 -5.46 -11.38 23.50
N ILE A 239 -4.66 -11.80 24.49
CA ILE A 239 -5.11 -12.63 25.60
C ILE A 239 -6.21 -11.92 26.39
N LEU A 240 -6.01 -10.66 26.76
CA LEU A 240 -7.02 -9.87 27.49
C LEU A 240 -8.33 -9.72 26.72
N LEU A 241 -8.26 -9.50 25.41
CA LEU A 241 -9.45 -9.39 24.55
C LEU A 241 -10.20 -10.72 24.44
N THR A 242 -9.48 -11.86 24.35
CA THR A 242 -10.12 -13.18 24.31
C THR A 242 -10.75 -13.55 25.64
N VAL A 243 -10.10 -13.25 26.77
CA VAL A 243 -10.67 -13.45 28.11
C VAL A 243 -11.91 -12.57 28.31
N ALA A 244 -11.85 -11.28 27.95
CA ALA A 244 -12.99 -10.39 28.04
C ALA A 244 -14.19 -10.87 27.19
N ALA A 245 -13.93 -11.30 25.94
CA ALA A 245 -14.96 -11.86 25.08
C ALA A 245 -15.59 -13.14 25.67
N PHE A 246 -14.78 -14.00 26.26
CA PHE A 246 -15.24 -15.23 26.92
C PHE A 246 -16.12 -14.93 28.13
N VAL A 247 -15.71 -13.99 29.01
CA VAL A 247 -16.49 -13.55 30.18
C VAL A 247 -17.82 -12.95 29.75
N ILE A 248 -17.84 -12.10 28.73
CA ILE A 248 -19.08 -11.53 28.18
C ILE A 248 -20.00 -12.63 27.64
N ALA A 249 -19.45 -13.60 26.89
CA ALA A 249 -20.22 -14.73 26.36
C ALA A 249 -20.86 -15.58 27.48
N LEU A 250 -20.09 -15.88 28.53
CA LEU A 250 -20.61 -16.59 29.71
C LEU A 250 -21.72 -15.78 30.41
N GLY A 251 -21.55 -14.47 30.57
CA GLY A 251 -22.57 -13.60 31.17
C GLY A 251 -23.86 -13.60 30.37
N LEU A 252 -23.78 -13.51 29.03
CA LEU A 252 -24.94 -13.56 28.15
C LEU A 252 -25.67 -14.91 28.20
N LEU A 253 -24.93 -16.02 28.26
CA LEU A 253 -25.52 -17.36 28.42
C LEU A 253 -26.22 -17.50 29.77
N HIS A 254 -25.65 -16.98 30.84
CA HIS A 254 -26.26 -17.00 32.16
C HIS A 254 -27.57 -16.20 32.19
N PHE A 255 -27.59 -14.99 31.59
CA PHE A 255 -28.80 -14.18 31.50
C PHE A 255 -29.89 -14.78 30.59
N SER A 256 -29.54 -15.49 29.53
CA SER A 256 -30.49 -16.15 28.64
C SER A 256 -31.08 -17.44 29.22
N GLY A 257 -30.43 -18.06 30.20
CA GLY A 257 -30.91 -19.24 30.91
C GLY A 257 -31.81 -18.99 32.13
N ILE A 258 -32.04 -17.71 32.46
CA ILE A 258 -32.90 -17.30 33.58
C ILE A 258 -34.36 -16.95 33.14
N ARG A 259 -34.78 -17.35 31.94
CA ARG A 259 -36.18 -17.23 31.47
C ARG A 259 -36.85 -18.57 31.38
#